data_8cd8ac3fb9beaa03f87532dda2983fa2
#
_entry.id   8cd8ac3fb9beaa03f87532dda2983fa2
#
_cell.length_a   1.000
_cell.length_b   1.000
_cell.length_c   1.000
_cell.angle_alpha   90.00
_cell.angle_beta   90.00
_cell.angle_gamma   90.00
#
_symmetry.space_group_name_H-M   'P 1'
#
loop_
_entity.id
_entity.type
_entity.pdbx_description
1 polymer ?
#
loop_
_entity_poly.entity_id
_entity_poly.type
_entity_poly.pdbx_seq_one_letter_code
_entity_poly.pdbx_strand_id
1 'polypeptide(L)'
;MQLKYSXLFFLXXTXXLTISCSNKSEKKLPNIIYILADDLGYGEVGYNGQEIIKTPNIDQLASKGMVFTQHYSGAPVCAPARYSLLTGKHMGHSYIRGNDEWKERGDVWDYTKVFNNPGLEGQRPIPENTITISKLLQKAGYKTGIFGKWGLGAPETVGVPSFQGFDSFYGYNCQRQAHNLYPSHLWENNTKVLLKNDLISPTTKLNPEDDPMKELSYSIFTQNEYAPAKIHEKALSFIDENKNNSFFLFYASPLPHLPLQAPKENIKKYR
;
A
#
# COMPACT_ATOMS: atom_id res chain seq x y z
N MET A 1 -25.11 -90.94 28.42
CA MET A 1 -24.45 -89.70 28.88
C MET A 1 -23.97 -88.97 27.64
N GLN A 2 -24.74 -88.00 27.12
CA GLN A 2 -24.40 -87.27 25.89
C GLN A 2 -23.99 -85.82 26.23
N LEU A 3 -22.79 -85.46 25.85
CA LEU A 3 -22.30 -84.08 25.95
C LEU A 3 -22.77 -83.32 24.70
N LYS A 4 -23.47 -82.22 24.90
CA LYS A 4 -23.84 -81.26 23.84
C LYS A 4 -22.76 -80.20 23.76
N TYR A 5 -22.13 -80.00 22.60
CA TYR A 5 -21.21 -78.93 22.32
C TYR A 5 -21.97 -77.73 21.72
N SER A 6 -21.96 -76.67 22.45
CA SER A 6 -22.49 -75.43 21.93
C SER A 6 -21.40 -74.59 21.28
N UNK A 7 -21.18 -74.20 20.03
CA UNK A 7 -20.44 -73.52 19.46
C UNK A 7 -20.75 -72.32 19.52
N LEU A 8 -20.22 -71.62 20.09
CA LEU A 8 -20.33 -70.20 20.21
C LEU A 8 -19.71 -69.51 18.98
N PHE A 9 -20.54 -69.00 18.14
CA PHE A 9 -20.12 -68.22 16.98
C PHE A 9 -19.71 -66.81 17.44
N PHE A 10 -18.41 -66.54 17.37
CA PHE A 10 -17.87 -65.19 17.57
C PHE A 10 -17.93 -64.40 16.25
N LEU A 11 -18.85 -63.54 16.18
CA LEU A 11 -18.97 -62.67 14.99
C LEU A 11 -18.13 -61.35 15.22
N UNK A 12 -17.10 -60.98 14.80
CA UNK A 12 -16.46 -60.04 14.87
C UNK A 12 -16.82 -59.10 14.08
N UNK A 13 -17.22 -58.26 14.24
CA UNK A 13 -17.48 -57.47 13.68
C UNK A 13 -16.55 -56.77 13.53
N THR A 14 -15.91 -56.76 12.77
CA THR A 14 -14.88 -55.85 12.35
C THR A 14 -15.48 -54.51 11.91
N UNK A 15 -15.57 -53.67 12.67
CA UNK A 15 -15.90 -52.72 12.39
C UNK A 15 -15.21 -52.12 11.64
N UNK A 16 -15.19 -51.90 10.84
CA UNK A 16 -14.70 -51.29 10.23
C UNK A 16 -14.88 -50.27 10.44
N LEU A 17 -14.15 -49.35 10.99
CA LEU A 17 -14.00 -47.94 11.17
C LEU A 17 -13.68 -47.31 9.82
N THR A 18 -14.68 -46.98 9.07
CA THR A 18 -14.55 -46.13 7.91
C THR A 18 -14.16 -44.73 8.45
N ILE A 19 -12.86 -44.47 8.55
CA ILE A 19 -12.36 -43.11 8.74
C ILE A 19 -12.67 -42.40 7.42
N SER A 20 -13.85 -41.77 7.38
CA SER A 20 -14.17 -40.84 6.31
C SER A 20 -13.30 -39.62 6.54
N CYS A 21 -12.09 -39.60 5.92
CA CYS A 21 -11.35 -38.37 5.72
C CYS A 21 -12.18 -37.53 4.76
N SER A 22 -13.07 -36.75 5.31
CA SER A 22 -13.68 -35.62 4.60
C SER A 22 -12.50 -34.69 4.29
N ASN A 23 -11.94 -34.81 3.09
CA ASN A 23 -11.15 -33.75 2.50
C ASN A 23 -12.07 -32.55 2.32
N LYS A 24 -12.28 -31.78 3.39
CA LYS A 24 -12.73 -30.42 3.23
C LYS A 24 -11.64 -29.74 2.41
N SER A 25 -11.85 -29.60 1.10
CA SER A 25 -11.06 -28.70 0.31
C SER A 25 -11.16 -27.34 1.03
N GLU A 26 -10.08 -26.91 1.65
CA GLU A 26 -10.04 -25.59 2.23
C GLU A 26 -10.39 -24.60 1.11
N LYS A 27 -11.54 -23.96 1.25
CA LYS A 27 -12.00 -22.98 0.26
C LYS A 27 -10.97 -21.87 0.23
N LYS A 28 -10.20 -21.79 -0.86
CA LYS A 28 -9.20 -20.73 -1.01
C LYS A 28 -9.90 -19.37 -0.90
N LEU A 29 -9.43 -18.55 0.02
CA LEU A 29 -9.96 -17.20 0.20
C LEU A 29 -9.62 -16.36 -1.03
N PRO A 30 -10.50 -15.42 -1.43
CA PRO A 30 -10.21 -14.58 -2.60
C PRO A 30 -9.03 -13.65 -2.36
N ASN A 31 -8.26 -13.39 -3.40
CA ASN A 31 -7.26 -12.33 -3.35
C ASN A 31 -7.94 -10.98 -3.24
N ILE A 32 -7.33 -10.06 -2.48
CA ILE A 32 -7.84 -8.71 -2.29
C ILE A 32 -6.77 -7.73 -2.79
N ILE A 33 -7.13 -6.93 -3.78
CA ILE A 33 -6.26 -5.86 -4.28
C ILE A 33 -7.00 -4.54 -4.06
N TYR A 34 -6.41 -3.68 -3.24
CA TYR A 34 -6.95 -2.35 -2.96
C TYR A 34 -6.00 -1.32 -3.56
N ILE A 35 -6.47 -0.57 -4.54
CA ILE A 35 -5.69 0.48 -5.20
C ILE A 35 -6.22 1.83 -4.71
N LEU A 36 -5.35 2.60 -4.06
CA LEU A 36 -5.66 3.95 -3.58
C LEU A 36 -4.83 4.95 -4.38
N ALA A 37 -5.49 5.84 -5.10
CA ALA A 37 -4.85 6.96 -5.78
C ALA A 37 -4.81 8.17 -4.84
N ASP A 38 -3.68 8.88 -4.81
CA ASP A 38 -3.47 10.02 -3.92
C ASP A 38 -3.91 11.31 -4.62
N ASP A 39 -5.00 11.88 -4.12
CA ASP A 39 -5.61 13.13 -4.64
C ASP A 39 -6.13 13.03 -6.10
N LEU A 40 -6.60 11.86 -6.51
CA LEU A 40 -7.27 11.72 -7.81
C LEU A 40 -8.67 12.32 -7.72
N GLY A 41 -8.93 13.32 -8.52
CA GLY A 41 -10.23 14.00 -8.54
C GLY A 41 -11.32 13.15 -9.20
N TYR A 42 -12.57 13.38 -8.78
CA TYR A 42 -13.73 12.64 -9.31
C TYR A 42 -13.82 12.70 -10.82
N GLY A 43 -13.59 13.87 -11.42
CA GLY A 43 -13.66 14.08 -12.86
C GLY A 43 -12.40 13.76 -13.64
N GLU A 44 -11.43 13.05 -13.03
CA GLU A 44 -10.13 12.77 -13.68
C GLU A 44 -10.03 11.38 -14.29
N VAL A 45 -11.14 10.64 -14.33
CA VAL A 45 -11.18 9.30 -14.94
C VAL A 45 -12.22 9.26 -16.06
N GLY A 46 -11.94 8.44 -17.08
CA GLY A 46 -12.78 8.39 -18.31
C GLY A 46 -14.23 8.04 -18.02
N TYR A 47 -14.50 7.07 -17.13
CA TYR A 47 -15.88 6.67 -16.85
C TYR A 47 -16.69 7.76 -16.15
N ASN A 48 -16.04 8.80 -15.62
CA ASN A 48 -16.70 9.98 -15.04
C ASN A 48 -16.65 11.20 -15.98
N GLY A 49 -16.27 11.01 -17.26
CA GLY A 49 -16.34 12.04 -18.27
C GLY A 49 -15.01 12.72 -18.65
N GLN A 50 -13.87 12.23 -18.15
CA GLN A 50 -12.58 12.75 -18.59
C GLN A 50 -12.31 12.36 -20.04
N GLU A 51 -12.03 13.36 -20.90
CA GLU A 51 -11.82 13.14 -22.33
C GLU A 51 -10.36 13.33 -22.77
N ILE A 52 -9.58 14.12 -22.03
CA ILE A 52 -8.20 14.45 -22.41
C ILE A 52 -7.25 13.33 -21.97
N ILE A 53 -7.16 13.10 -20.66
CA ILE A 53 -6.29 12.04 -20.10
C ILE A 53 -7.07 10.72 -20.12
N LYS A 54 -6.55 9.75 -20.85
CA LYS A 54 -7.26 8.47 -21.02
C LYS A 54 -6.91 7.51 -19.87
N THR A 55 -7.94 6.88 -19.31
CA THR A 55 -7.78 5.89 -18.21
C THR A 55 -8.41 4.54 -18.60
N PRO A 56 -7.97 3.94 -19.73
CA PRO A 56 -8.69 2.78 -20.30
C PRO A 56 -8.79 1.58 -19.38
N ASN A 57 -7.79 1.32 -18.53
CA ASN A 57 -7.82 0.17 -17.64
C ASN A 57 -8.78 0.41 -16.48
N ILE A 58 -8.83 1.63 -15.96
CA ILE A 58 -9.78 2.01 -14.90
C ILE A 58 -11.21 1.95 -15.48
N ASP A 59 -11.40 2.48 -16.67
CA ASP A 59 -12.71 2.49 -17.36
C ASP A 59 -13.20 1.06 -17.64
N GLN A 60 -12.28 0.16 -18.04
CA GLN A 60 -12.61 -1.24 -18.25
C GLN A 60 -13.01 -1.92 -16.92
N LEU A 61 -12.29 -1.62 -15.85
CA LEU A 61 -12.64 -2.16 -14.51
C LEU A 61 -14.04 -1.67 -14.10
N ALA A 62 -14.33 -0.38 -14.31
CA ALA A 62 -15.64 0.19 -14.00
C ALA A 62 -16.76 -0.47 -14.80
N SER A 63 -16.52 -0.75 -16.11
CA SER A 63 -17.52 -1.36 -17.00
C SER A 63 -17.84 -2.82 -16.63
N LYS A 64 -16.94 -3.51 -15.94
CA LYS A 64 -17.10 -4.92 -15.56
C LYS A 64 -17.38 -5.10 -14.08
N GLY A 65 -17.33 -4.05 -13.30
CA GLY A 65 -17.47 -4.09 -11.85
C GLY A 65 -18.62 -3.26 -11.33
N MET A 66 -18.57 -2.97 -10.05
CA MET A 66 -19.56 -2.11 -9.39
C MET A 66 -18.93 -0.72 -9.20
N VAL A 67 -19.64 0.30 -9.66
CA VAL A 67 -19.23 1.71 -9.49
C VAL A 67 -20.00 2.30 -8.30
N PHE A 68 -19.27 2.74 -7.28
CA PHE A 68 -19.85 3.40 -6.12
C PHE A 68 -19.89 4.91 -6.37
N THR A 69 -21.08 5.45 -6.58
CA THR A 69 -21.25 6.87 -6.87
C THR A 69 -21.23 7.76 -5.63
N GLN A 70 -21.32 7.17 -4.43
CA GLN A 70 -21.35 7.87 -3.15
C GLN A 70 -20.36 7.23 -2.18
N HIS A 71 -19.09 7.12 -2.59
CA HIS A 71 -18.03 6.58 -1.75
C HIS A 71 -17.01 7.69 -1.48
N TYR A 72 -16.82 8.02 -0.20
CA TYR A 72 -16.05 9.18 0.23
C TYR A 72 -14.87 8.77 1.09
N SER A 73 -13.78 9.53 1.00
CA SER A 73 -12.66 9.39 1.90
C SER A 73 -13.07 9.76 3.33
N GLY A 74 -12.48 9.10 4.31
CA GLY A 74 -12.75 9.40 5.74
C GLY A 74 -12.20 10.73 6.22
N ALA A 75 -11.33 11.38 5.41
CA ALA A 75 -10.75 12.68 5.74
C ALA A 75 -10.19 13.32 4.46
N PRO A 76 -10.07 14.67 4.43
CA PRO A 76 -9.60 15.37 3.23
C PRO A 76 -8.09 15.46 3.07
N VAL A 77 -7.30 14.88 3.98
CA VAL A 77 -5.82 14.89 3.92
C VAL A 77 -5.26 13.49 4.13
N CYS A 78 -4.03 13.29 3.64
CA CYS A 78 -3.41 11.98 3.44
C CYS A 78 -3.39 11.06 4.67
N ALA A 79 -2.68 11.42 5.74
CA ALA A 79 -2.47 10.52 6.87
C ALA A 79 -3.79 10.19 7.60
N PRO A 80 -4.68 11.16 7.88
CA PRO A 80 -5.98 10.84 8.47
C PRO A 80 -6.85 9.96 7.58
N ALA A 81 -6.85 10.18 6.24
CA ALA A 81 -7.60 9.35 5.30
C ALA A 81 -7.09 7.91 5.31
N ARG A 82 -5.76 7.72 5.27
CA ARG A 82 -5.12 6.41 5.33
C ARG A 82 -5.40 5.70 6.65
N TYR A 83 -5.34 6.43 7.76
CA TYR A 83 -5.68 5.89 9.08
C TYR A 83 -7.15 5.45 9.12
N SER A 84 -8.06 6.32 8.67
CA SER A 84 -9.50 6.03 8.62
C SER A 84 -9.78 4.77 7.78
N LEU A 85 -9.16 4.69 6.59
CA LEU A 85 -9.29 3.55 5.69
C LEU A 85 -8.84 2.24 6.34
N LEU A 86 -7.66 2.25 6.96
CA LEU A 86 -7.07 1.03 7.52
C LEU A 86 -7.73 0.58 8.82
N THR A 87 -8.35 1.52 9.58
CA THR A 87 -8.92 1.21 10.90
C THR A 87 -10.45 1.18 10.92
N GLY A 88 -11.11 1.73 9.90
CA GLY A 88 -12.56 1.91 9.90
C GLY A 88 -13.05 3.00 10.85
N LYS A 89 -12.15 3.82 11.39
CA LYS A 89 -12.51 4.87 12.35
C LYS A 89 -12.71 6.22 11.65
N HIS A 90 -13.87 6.83 11.83
CA HIS A 90 -14.09 8.19 11.33
C HIS A 90 -13.34 9.22 12.19
N MET A 91 -13.23 10.45 11.71
CA MET A 91 -12.36 11.48 12.30
C MET A 91 -12.67 11.80 13.77
N GLY A 92 -13.89 11.59 14.22
CA GLY A 92 -14.25 11.78 15.64
C GLY A 92 -13.55 10.82 16.59
N HIS A 93 -13.13 9.67 16.09
CA HIS A 93 -12.45 8.62 16.86
C HIS A 93 -11.03 8.31 16.33
N SER A 94 -10.55 9.12 15.39
CA SER A 94 -9.24 8.92 14.78
C SER A 94 -8.12 9.35 15.74
N TYR A 95 -7.07 8.51 15.82
CA TYR A 95 -5.82 8.89 16.49
C TYR A 95 -5.02 9.87 15.63
N ILE A 96 -5.01 9.65 14.31
CA ILE A 96 -4.29 10.51 13.36
C ILE A 96 -5.31 11.51 12.79
N ARG A 97 -5.15 12.79 13.11
CA ARG A 97 -6.08 13.86 12.74
C ARG A 97 -5.50 14.89 11.77
N GLY A 98 -4.22 14.75 11.42
CA GLY A 98 -3.53 15.67 10.51
C GLY A 98 -2.27 15.04 9.96
N ASN A 99 -1.62 15.75 9.05
CA ASN A 99 -0.32 15.35 8.50
C ASN A 99 0.78 15.85 9.45
N ASP A 100 1.01 15.11 10.53
CA ASP A 100 1.96 15.47 11.60
C ASP A 100 3.34 14.90 11.29
N GLU A 101 4.32 15.76 11.04
CA GLU A 101 5.72 15.39 10.78
C GLU A 101 6.48 14.99 12.06
N TRP A 102 5.79 14.93 13.18
CA TRP A 102 6.34 14.54 14.47
C TRP A 102 7.60 15.36 14.85
N LYS A 103 7.42 16.65 14.85
CA LYS A 103 8.48 17.65 15.02
C LYS A 103 9.21 17.59 16.37
N GLU A 104 8.64 16.94 17.37
CA GLU A 104 9.26 16.80 18.69
C GLU A 104 10.59 16.03 18.65
N ARG A 105 10.87 15.32 17.55
CA ARG A 105 12.12 14.58 17.37
C ARG A 105 13.29 15.48 16.95
N GLY A 106 13.03 16.74 16.58
CA GLY A 106 14.07 17.68 16.15
C GLY A 106 13.80 18.27 14.77
N ASP A 107 14.86 18.48 14.00
CA ASP A 107 14.81 19.18 12.71
C ASP A 107 14.23 18.30 11.59
N VAL A 108 12.98 17.85 11.75
CA VAL A 108 12.29 17.00 10.76
C VAL A 108 12.07 17.69 9.41
N TRP A 109 12.23 19.02 9.37
CA TRP A 109 12.08 19.80 8.14
C TRP A 109 13.38 20.02 7.39
N ASP A 110 14.54 19.72 8.00
CA ASP A 110 15.84 19.76 7.33
C ASP A 110 16.03 18.43 6.59
N TYR A 111 15.84 18.45 5.28
CA TYR A 111 15.83 17.23 4.47
C TYR A 111 17.21 16.53 4.47
N THR A 112 18.29 17.27 4.59
CA THR A 112 19.64 16.69 4.69
C THR A 112 19.79 15.91 6.01
N LYS A 113 19.31 16.49 7.10
CA LYS A 113 19.32 15.80 8.40
C LYS A 113 18.42 14.55 8.37
N VAL A 114 17.22 14.68 7.79
CA VAL A 114 16.27 13.57 7.64
C VAL A 114 16.90 12.43 6.82
N PHE A 115 17.58 12.76 5.71
CA PHE A 115 18.24 11.77 4.88
C PHE A 115 19.33 11.01 5.66
N ASN A 116 20.11 11.73 6.48
CA ASN A 116 21.22 11.13 7.24
C ASN A 116 20.78 10.46 8.55
N ASN A 117 19.57 10.77 9.04
CA ASN A 117 19.06 10.22 10.30
C ASN A 117 17.61 9.72 10.11
N PRO A 118 17.43 8.41 9.88
CA PRO A 118 16.08 7.84 9.72
C PRO A 118 15.13 8.14 10.89
N GLY A 119 15.66 8.37 12.08
CA GLY A 119 14.85 8.73 13.24
C GLY A 119 14.11 10.06 13.08
N LEU A 120 14.52 10.91 12.13
CA LEU A 120 13.81 12.18 11.84
C LEU A 120 12.80 12.04 10.71
N GLU A 121 12.78 10.90 10.01
CA GLU A 121 11.89 10.69 8.87
C GLU A 121 10.53 10.14 9.32
N GLY A 122 9.46 10.65 8.71
CA GLY A 122 8.15 10.06 8.83
C GLY A 122 7.24 10.75 9.85
N GLN A 123 6.04 10.25 9.87
CA GLN A 123 4.95 10.80 10.66
C GLN A 123 4.92 10.22 12.07
N ARG A 124 4.13 10.84 12.95
CA ARG A 124 3.83 10.29 14.27
C ARG A 124 3.28 8.88 14.11
N PRO A 125 3.87 7.90 14.81
CA PRO A 125 3.45 6.51 14.62
C PRO A 125 2.07 6.24 15.22
N ILE A 126 1.30 5.42 14.51
CA ILE A 126 0.04 4.91 15.07
C ILE A 126 0.39 3.91 16.19
N PRO A 127 -0.44 3.82 17.24
CA PRO A 127 -0.16 2.92 18.36
C PRO A 127 -0.08 1.45 17.93
N GLU A 128 0.79 0.71 18.60
CA GLU A 128 1.02 -0.70 18.31
C GLU A 128 -0.25 -1.55 18.36
N ASN A 129 -1.13 -1.25 19.33
CA ASN A 129 -2.37 -1.99 19.51
C ASN A 129 -3.52 -1.53 18.60
N THR A 130 -3.23 -0.64 17.64
CA THR A 130 -4.23 -0.24 16.64
C THR A 130 -4.65 -1.45 15.82
N ILE A 131 -5.96 -1.70 15.75
CA ILE A 131 -6.53 -2.74 14.90
C ILE A 131 -6.63 -2.16 13.48
N THR A 132 -5.94 -2.80 12.54
CA THR A 132 -5.98 -2.43 11.12
C THR A 132 -6.52 -3.60 10.31
N ILE A 133 -7.09 -3.31 9.15
CA ILE A 133 -7.55 -4.37 8.23
C ILE A 133 -6.39 -5.28 7.82
N SER A 134 -5.19 -4.73 7.67
CA SER A 134 -3.98 -5.51 7.35
C SER A 134 -3.68 -6.55 8.44
N LYS A 135 -3.71 -6.15 9.72
CA LYS A 135 -3.52 -7.09 10.85
C LYS A 135 -4.60 -8.18 10.86
N LEU A 136 -5.85 -7.80 10.59
CA LEU A 136 -6.96 -8.77 10.56
C LEU A 136 -6.78 -9.77 9.42
N LEU A 137 -6.41 -9.30 8.24
CA LEU A 137 -6.19 -10.16 7.08
C LEU A 137 -4.95 -11.05 7.25
N GLN A 138 -3.86 -10.49 7.81
CA GLN A 138 -2.66 -11.28 8.13
C GLN A 138 -3.01 -12.41 9.11
N LYS A 139 -3.77 -12.10 10.17
CA LYS A 139 -4.25 -13.09 11.14
C LYS A 139 -5.18 -14.13 10.50
N ALA A 140 -5.89 -13.76 9.44
CA ALA A 140 -6.75 -14.68 8.69
C ALA A 140 -5.98 -15.53 7.68
N GLY A 141 -4.65 -15.41 7.63
CA GLY A 141 -3.78 -16.24 6.78
C GLY A 141 -3.43 -15.63 5.42
N TYR A 142 -3.80 -14.39 5.18
CA TYR A 142 -3.40 -13.70 3.95
C TYR A 142 -1.93 -13.33 3.98
N LYS A 143 -1.26 -13.44 2.84
CA LYS A 143 0.02 -12.76 2.60
C LYS A 143 -0.29 -11.30 2.33
N THR A 144 0.34 -10.39 3.06
CA THR A 144 -0.03 -8.97 3.03
C THR A 144 1.11 -8.10 2.51
N GLY A 145 0.81 -7.22 1.56
CA GLY A 145 1.80 -6.30 1.00
C GLY A 145 1.25 -4.90 0.82
N ILE A 146 2.08 -3.90 1.10
CA ILE A 146 1.77 -2.50 0.79
C ILE A 146 2.87 -1.93 -0.09
N PHE A 147 2.47 -1.28 -1.17
CA PHE A 147 3.39 -0.69 -2.15
C PHE A 147 2.96 0.75 -2.44
N GLY A 148 3.84 1.70 -2.10
CA GLY A 148 3.57 3.11 -2.31
C GLY A 148 3.76 3.98 -1.07
N LYS A 149 2.81 4.88 -0.83
CA LYS A 149 2.88 5.91 0.21
C LYS A 149 2.26 5.40 1.51
N TRP A 150 3.06 5.32 2.60
CA TRP A 150 2.58 4.89 3.92
C TRP A 150 2.03 6.06 4.75
N GLY A 151 2.89 6.78 5.46
CA GLY A 151 2.52 8.02 6.17
C GLY A 151 1.90 7.86 7.55
N LEU A 152 2.00 6.69 8.17
CA LEU A 152 1.38 6.43 9.48
C LEU A 152 2.40 6.02 10.55
N GLY A 153 3.69 6.33 10.30
CA GLY A 153 4.73 6.05 11.25
C GLY A 153 6.10 6.43 10.72
N ALA A 154 7.09 6.34 11.58
CA ALA A 154 8.46 6.66 11.27
C ALA A 154 9.30 5.38 11.28
N PRO A 155 10.43 5.34 10.55
CA PRO A 155 11.37 4.24 10.69
C PRO A 155 11.73 4.00 12.15
N GLU A 156 12.02 2.77 12.50
CA GLU A 156 12.42 2.35 13.85
C GLU A 156 11.32 2.53 14.91
N THR A 157 10.05 2.66 14.48
CA THR A 157 8.91 2.76 15.41
C THR A 157 7.90 1.65 15.16
N VAL A 158 6.98 1.46 16.08
CA VAL A 158 5.87 0.51 15.95
C VAL A 158 4.88 0.91 14.85
N GLY A 159 5.00 2.12 14.31
CA GLY A 159 4.12 2.62 13.25
C GLY A 159 4.52 2.20 11.85
N VAL A 160 5.64 1.50 11.66
CA VAL A 160 6.05 1.05 10.31
C VAL A 160 5.12 -0.06 9.79
N PRO A 161 5.02 -0.24 8.46
CA PRO A 161 4.09 -1.22 7.89
C PRO A 161 4.22 -2.64 8.45
N SER A 162 5.44 -3.10 8.74
CA SER A 162 5.68 -4.45 9.26
C SER A 162 5.03 -4.69 10.63
N PHE A 163 4.95 -3.68 11.49
CA PHE A 163 4.24 -3.78 12.77
C PHE A 163 2.73 -3.53 12.62
N GLN A 164 2.30 -3.10 11.44
CA GLN A 164 0.90 -2.78 11.18
C GLN A 164 0.23 -3.82 10.27
N GLY A 165 0.82 -5.03 10.19
CA GLY A 165 0.19 -6.18 9.57
C GLY A 165 0.49 -6.34 8.08
N PHE A 166 1.62 -5.81 7.62
CA PHE A 166 2.10 -6.05 6.26
C PHE A 166 3.38 -6.87 6.28
N ASP A 167 3.39 -8.00 5.59
CA ASP A 167 4.56 -8.88 5.44
C ASP A 167 5.61 -8.26 4.53
N SER A 168 5.17 -7.44 3.56
CA SER A 168 6.03 -6.80 2.57
C SER A 168 5.67 -5.33 2.42
N PHE A 169 6.69 -4.48 2.31
CA PHE A 169 6.52 -3.06 2.04
C PHE A 169 7.61 -2.58 1.10
N TYR A 170 7.21 -1.78 0.11
CA TYR A 170 8.16 -1.01 -0.70
C TYR A 170 7.54 0.33 -1.07
N GLY A 171 8.24 1.42 -0.69
CA GLY A 171 7.72 2.75 -1.03
C GLY A 171 8.23 3.85 -0.11
N TYR A 172 7.42 4.88 0.03
CA TYR A 172 7.70 6.03 0.88
C TYR A 172 7.19 5.75 2.29
N ASN A 173 8.10 5.70 3.25
CA ASN A 173 7.67 5.61 4.66
C ASN A 173 7.06 6.94 5.10
N CYS A 174 7.70 8.05 4.72
CA CYS A 174 7.24 9.41 5.04
C CYS A 174 6.38 9.95 3.90
N GLN A 175 5.16 10.39 4.20
CA GLN A 175 4.28 10.92 3.16
C GLN A 175 4.79 12.21 2.53
N ARG A 176 5.53 13.05 3.28
CA ARG A 176 6.11 14.27 2.71
C ARG A 176 7.10 13.96 1.59
N GLN A 177 7.87 12.86 1.72
CA GLN A 177 8.80 12.44 0.67
C GLN A 177 8.10 12.03 -0.61
N ALA A 178 6.83 11.60 -0.53
CA ALA A 178 6.05 11.27 -1.72
C ALA A 178 5.64 12.50 -2.54
N HIS A 179 6.03 13.70 -2.06
CA HIS A 179 5.94 14.94 -2.84
C HIS A 179 7.19 15.16 -3.71
N ASN A 180 7.95 14.11 -3.94
CA ASN A 180 9.02 14.05 -4.94
C ASN A 180 8.98 12.65 -5.55
N LEU A 181 8.65 12.56 -6.85
CA LEU A 181 8.54 11.28 -7.52
C LEU A 181 9.89 10.75 -8.06
N TYR A 182 10.97 11.52 -7.83
CA TYR A 182 12.35 11.10 -8.07
C TYR A 182 13.14 11.28 -6.76
N PRO A 183 12.76 10.58 -5.69
CA PRO A 183 13.40 10.76 -4.38
C PRO A 183 14.79 10.14 -4.34
N SER A 184 15.62 10.56 -3.38
CA SER A 184 16.93 9.96 -3.15
C SER A 184 16.85 8.53 -2.64
N HIS A 185 15.73 8.15 -2.03
CA HIS A 185 15.56 6.79 -1.47
C HIS A 185 14.08 6.42 -1.31
N LEU A 186 13.87 5.12 -1.21
CA LEU A 186 12.63 4.50 -0.77
C LEU A 186 12.95 3.55 0.38
N TRP A 187 11.94 2.88 0.89
CA TRP A 187 12.10 1.88 1.94
C TRP A 187 11.61 0.52 1.44
N GLU A 188 12.39 -0.52 1.70
CA GLU A 188 12.00 -1.91 1.51
C GLU A 188 11.91 -2.53 2.91
N ASN A 189 10.71 -2.73 3.38
CA ASN A 189 10.44 -3.10 4.77
C ASN A 189 11.08 -2.06 5.72
N ASN A 190 12.10 -2.46 6.48
CA ASN A 190 12.77 -1.57 7.42
C ASN A 190 14.15 -1.12 6.91
N THR A 191 14.45 -1.35 5.62
CA THR A 191 15.75 -1.03 5.04
C THR A 191 15.60 0.14 4.06
N LYS A 192 16.46 1.15 4.23
CA LYS A 192 16.55 2.28 3.29
C LYS A 192 17.21 1.81 1.99
N VAL A 193 16.54 2.03 0.87
CA VAL A 193 17.02 1.68 -0.48
C VAL A 193 17.35 2.97 -1.22
N LEU A 194 18.62 3.22 -1.46
CA LEU A 194 19.08 4.41 -2.18
C LEU A 194 18.73 4.29 -3.66
N LEU A 195 18.26 5.38 -4.23
CA LEU A 195 18.03 5.53 -5.67
C LEU A 195 19.13 6.39 -6.29
N LYS A 196 19.31 6.25 -7.60
CA LYS A 196 20.31 6.99 -8.37
C LYS A 196 19.80 8.40 -8.70
N ASN A 197 19.31 9.09 -7.67
CA ASN A 197 18.78 10.45 -7.77
C ASN A 197 19.51 11.36 -6.79
N ASP A 198 19.63 12.62 -7.14
CA ASP A 198 20.21 13.63 -6.24
C ASP A 198 19.31 13.86 -5.03
N LEU A 199 19.91 14.32 -3.95
CA LEU A 199 19.21 14.68 -2.74
C LEU A 199 18.50 16.03 -2.91
N ILE A 200 17.25 15.99 -3.34
CA ILE A 200 16.42 17.19 -3.53
C ILE A 200 15.25 17.12 -2.55
N SER A 201 15.08 18.18 -1.77
CA SER A 201 13.97 18.25 -0.82
C SER A 201 12.62 18.18 -1.52
N PRO A 202 11.67 17.43 -1.00
CA PRO A 202 10.29 17.43 -1.56
C PRO A 202 9.60 18.79 -1.44
N THR A 203 10.17 19.74 -0.70
CA THR A 203 9.64 21.11 -0.61
C THR A 203 10.34 22.09 -1.55
N THR A 204 11.30 21.61 -2.36
CA THR A 204 12.00 22.45 -3.35
C THR A 204 11.00 23.02 -4.35
N LYS A 205 11.11 24.33 -4.56
CA LYS A 205 10.25 25.05 -5.50
C LYS A 205 11.07 25.44 -6.75
N LEU A 206 10.35 25.77 -7.80
CA LEU A 206 10.95 26.39 -8.99
C LEU A 206 11.67 27.66 -8.55
N ASN A 207 12.85 27.91 -9.11
CA ASN A 207 13.57 29.15 -8.86
C ASN A 207 12.68 30.32 -9.35
N PRO A 208 12.43 31.33 -8.51
CA PRO A 208 11.57 32.46 -8.91
C PRO A 208 12.03 33.20 -10.17
N GLU A 209 13.31 33.09 -10.53
CA GLU A 209 13.86 33.75 -11.73
C GLU A 209 13.71 32.90 -12.98
N ASP A 210 13.32 31.62 -12.83
CA ASP A 210 13.13 30.73 -13.96
C ASP A 210 11.77 30.98 -14.62
N ASP A 211 11.75 30.89 -15.94
CA ASP A 211 10.51 31.00 -16.71
C ASP A 211 9.67 29.73 -16.53
N PRO A 212 8.50 29.80 -15.90
CA PRO A 212 7.68 28.62 -15.67
C PRO A 212 7.08 28.01 -16.95
N MET A 213 7.21 28.69 -18.08
CA MET A 213 6.74 28.17 -19.37
C MET A 213 7.81 27.36 -20.10
N LYS A 214 9.02 27.29 -19.57
CA LYS A 214 10.13 26.56 -20.18
C LYS A 214 10.36 25.21 -19.51
N GLU A 215 10.41 24.16 -20.32
CA GLU A 215 10.67 22.78 -19.82
C GLU A 215 12.03 22.72 -19.06
N LEU A 216 13.02 23.44 -19.52
CA LEU A 216 14.35 23.43 -18.92
C LEU A 216 14.34 23.89 -17.44
N SER A 217 13.44 24.79 -17.08
CA SER A 217 13.27 25.27 -15.71
C SER A 217 12.93 24.13 -14.73
N TYR A 218 12.35 23.03 -15.24
CA TYR A 218 11.96 21.88 -14.42
C TYR A 218 12.97 20.72 -14.49
N SER A 219 14.13 20.94 -15.08
CA SER A 219 15.12 19.86 -15.30
C SER A 219 15.58 19.21 -14.00
N ILE A 220 15.72 19.97 -12.93
CA ILE A 220 16.13 19.45 -11.62
C ILE A 220 15.11 18.49 -11.02
N PHE A 221 13.84 18.57 -11.44
CA PHE A 221 12.75 17.76 -10.90
C PHE A 221 12.53 16.45 -11.66
N THR A 222 13.30 16.18 -12.72
CA THR A 222 13.25 14.94 -13.48
C THR A 222 14.65 14.31 -13.46
N GLN A 223 14.75 13.16 -12.80
CA GLN A 223 16.05 12.52 -12.58
C GLN A 223 16.05 11.09 -13.17
N ASN A 224 16.84 10.20 -12.59
CA ASN A 224 17.17 8.90 -13.20
C ASN A 224 16.13 7.82 -12.88
N GLU A 225 15.70 7.73 -11.62
CA GLU A 225 14.85 6.63 -11.17
C GLU A 225 13.50 7.15 -10.66
N TYR A 226 12.47 6.88 -11.44
CA TYR A 226 11.08 7.29 -11.17
C TYR A 226 10.46 6.32 -10.15
N ALA A 227 10.20 6.78 -8.95
CA ALA A 227 9.74 5.93 -7.85
C ALA A 227 8.42 5.20 -8.13
N PRO A 228 7.39 5.84 -8.77
CA PRO A 228 6.17 5.08 -9.05
C PRO A 228 6.39 3.85 -9.94
N ALA A 229 7.34 3.90 -10.88
CA ALA A 229 7.65 2.73 -11.71
C ALA A 229 8.26 1.61 -10.87
N LYS A 230 9.18 1.95 -9.97
CA LYS A 230 9.80 0.96 -9.07
C LYS A 230 8.79 0.35 -8.11
N ILE A 231 7.90 1.18 -7.57
CA ILE A 231 6.82 0.72 -6.68
C ILE A 231 5.90 -0.24 -7.44
N HIS A 232 5.58 0.08 -8.68
CA HIS A 232 4.74 -0.77 -9.53
C HIS A 232 5.39 -2.11 -9.78
N GLU A 233 6.68 -2.11 -10.14
CA GLU A 233 7.46 -3.34 -10.37
C GLU A 233 7.44 -4.26 -9.14
N LYS A 234 7.68 -3.69 -7.95
CA LYS A 234 7.66 -4.45 -6.69
C LYS A 234 6.27 -5.00 -6.37
N ALA A 235 5.22 -4.23 -6.66
CA ALA A 235 3.85 -4.70 -6.46
C ALA A 235 3.51 -5.89 -7.39
N LEU A 236 3.96 -5.85 -8.64
CA LEU A 236 3.78 -6.97 -9.57
C LEU A 236 4.56 -8.20 -9.13
N SER A 237 5.80 -8.00 -8.64
CA SER A 237 6.61 -9.11 -8.09
C SER A 237 5.90 -9.79 -6.92
N PHE A 238 5.33 -8.98 -6.00
CA PHE A 238 4.57 -9.51 -4.86
C PHE A 238 3.39 -10.37 -5.33
N ILE A 239 2.66 -9.95 -6.36
CA ILE A 239 1.55 -10.74 -6.92
C ILE A 239 2.05 -12.06 -7.45
N ASP A 240 3.12 -12.03 -8.24
CA ASP A 240 3.69 -13.26 -8.84
C ASP A 240 4.20 -14.24 -7.79
N GLU A 241 4.90 -13.73 -6.77
CA GLU A 241 5.42 -14.53 -5.66
C GLU A 241 4.31 -15.18 -4.84
N ASN A 242 3.14 -14.54 -4.78
CA ASN A 242 2.04 -14.98 -3.93
C ASN A 242 0.82 -15.51 -4.68
N LYS A 243 0.94 -15.79 -5.99
CA LYS A 243 -0.19 -16.25 -6.82
C LYS A 243 -0.81 -17.57 -6.34
N ASN A 244 -0.08 -18.37 -5.58
CA ASN A 244 -0.56 -19.64 -5.03
C ASN A 244 -1.16 -19.51 -3.63
N ASN A 245 -1.07 -18.34 -3.02
CA ASN A 245 -1.61 -18.02 -1.71
C ASN A 245 -2.82 -17.09 -1.84
N SER A 246 -3.60 -16.95 -0.77
CA SER A 246 -4.52 -15.82 -0.66
C SER A 246 -3.72 -14.61 -0.21
N PHE A 247 -3.82 -13.49 -0.94
CA PHE A 247 -3.05 -12.31 -0.60
C PHE A 247 -3.90 -11.04 -0.55
N PHE A 248 -3.45 -10.09 0.24
CA PHE A 248 -3.95 -8.72 0.31
C PHE A 248 -2.86 -7.78 -0.16
N LEU A 249 -3.11 -7.13 -1.28
CA LEU A 249 -2.22 -6.10 -1.83
C LEU A 249 -2.87 -4.73 -1.63
N PHE A 250 -2.20 -3.84 -0.88
CA PHE A 250 -2.59 -2.44 -0.78
C PHE A 250 -1.62 -1.62 -1.65
N TYR A 251 -2.08 -1.27 -2.85
CA TYR A 251 -1.30 -0.43 -3.77
C TYR A 251 -1.65 1.03 -3.47
N ALA A 252 -0.84 1.67 -2.63
CA ALA A 252 -1.04 3.04 -2.15
C ALA A 252 -0.29 4.01 -3.07
N SER A 253 -0.80 4.17 -4.29
CA SER A 253 -0.16 5.00 -5.31
C SER A 253 0.08 6.43 -4.80
N PRO A 254 1.28 7.03 -5.02
CA PRO A 254 1.48 8.45 -4.74
C PRO A 254 0.91 9.35 -5.83
N LEU A 255 0.36 8.75 -6.91
CA LEU A 255 -0.16 9.49 -8.07
C LEU A 255 -1.68 9.68 -7.95
N PRO A 256 -2.23 10.79 -8.51
CA PRO A 256 -1.55 11.87 -9.22
C PRO A 256 -1.22 13.10 -8.34
N HIS A 257 -1.00 12.92 -7.04
CA HIS A 257 -0.68 14.00 -6.11
C HIS A 257 0.46 14.90 -6.64
N LEU A 258 0.40 16.16 -6.30
CA LEU A 258 1.49 17.12 -6.60
C LEU A 258 2.80 16.69 -5.93
N PRO A 259 3.97 16.96 -6.54
CA PRO A 259 4.16 17.69 -7.81
C PRO A 259 3.83 16.83 -9.03
N LEU A 260 3.46 17.46 -10.14
CA LEU A 260 3.09 16.77 -11.37
C LEU A 260 4.37 16.38 -12.14
N GLN A 261 5.04 15.36 -11.63
CA GLN A 261 6.26 14.81 -12.24
C GLN A 261 5.90 13.53 -12.99
N ALA A 262 6.38 13.40 -14.23
CA ALA A 262 6.18 12.19 -15.04
C ALA A 262 7.37 11.99 -15.97
N PRO A 263 7.68 10.75 -16.35
CA PRO A 263 8.69 10.49 -17.36
C PRO A 263 8.37 11.19 -18.67
N LYS A 264 9.38 11.68 -19.36
CA LYS A 264 9.22 12.46 -20.60
C LYS A 264 8.40 11.71 -21.68
N GLU A 265 8.59 10.41 -21.77
CA GLU A 265 7.87 9.56 -22.72
C GLU A 265 6.36 9.50 -22.45
N ASN A 266 5.94 9.69 -21.21
CA ASN A 266 4.52 9.76 -20.87
C ASN A 266 3.94 11.13 -21.21
N ILE A 267 4.69 12.20 -20.97
CA ILE A 267 4.27 13.57 -21.29
C ILE A 267 4.06 13.72 -22.80
N LYS A 268 4.96 13.15 -23.62
CA LYS A 268 4.89 13.22 -25.08
C LYS A 268 3.59 12.69 -25.69
N LYS A 269 2.86 11.84 -24.98
CA LYS A 269 1.59 11.29 -25.45
C LYS A 269 0.48 12.34 -25.52
N TYR A 270 0.67 13.47 -24.84
CA TYR A 270 -0.35 14.51 -24.67
C TYR A 270 0.10 15.88 -25.21
N ARG A 271 1.19 15.93 -26.00
CA ARG A 271 1.70 17.15 -26.66
C ARG A 271 1.53 17.08 -28.15
#